data_ae0ef85e62f53667dfb467455846049b
#
_entry.id   ae0ef85e62f53667dfb467455846049b
#
_cell.length_a   1.000
_cell.length_b   1.000
_cell.length_c   1.000
_cell.angle_alpha   90.00
_cell.angle_beta   90.00
_cell.angle_gamma   90.00
#
_symmetry.space_group_name_H-M   'P 1'
#
loop_
_entity.id
_entity.type
_entity.pdbx_description
1 polymer ?
#
loop_
_entity_poly.entity_id
_entity_poly.type
_entity_poly.pdbx_seq_one_letter_code
_entity_poly.pdbx_strand_id
1 'polypeptide(L)'
;MDKYIGLILRAREGDNDAFAQLCEQYKNLMVSLSRKYSLMCEEYCTQEDFRQEAQLAFFDAVNNYDVENGRVTFGAYARVCVRNRLISCVRKQNSKKRRISKNENMGSATSWSVQDTVVRRELGEKLISFAESSLSPYERKIFSMYVDGIKAKEISVVIGKSEKSVNNAIYRIRLKLKKTVEQ
;
A
#
# COMPACT_ATOMS: atom_id res chain seq x y z
N MET A 1 -2.98 11.93 -16.20
CA MET A 1 -1.57 11.50 -16.40
C MET A 1 -0.84 11.73 -15.09
N ASP A 2 -0.10 10.75 -14.59
CA ASP A 2 0.58 10.88 -13.30
C ASP A 2 1.72 11.91 -13.43
N LYS A 3 1.76 12.88 -12.51
CA LYS A 3 2.72 13.99 -12.50
C LYS A 3 4.19 13.53 -12.45
N TYR A 4 4.42 12.31 -11.97
CA TYR A 4 5.75 11.79 -11.67
C TYR A 4 6.29 10.78 -12.69
N ILE A 5 5.58 10.51 -13.78
CA ILE A 5 5.99 9.52 -14.78
C ILE A 5 7.40 9.80 -15.31
N GLY A 6 7.72 11.04 -15.63
CA GLY A 6 9.07 11.42 -16.12
C GLY A 6 10.18 11.13 -15.10
N LEU A 7 9.93 11.37 -13.80
CA LEU A 7 10.89 11.03 -12.75
C LEU A 7 11.04 9.51 -12.56
N ILE A 8 9.95 8.76 -12.69
CA ILE A 8 9.95 7.30 -12.58
C ILE A 8 10.80 6.68 -13.70
N LEU A 9 10.63 7.13 -14.94
CA LEU A 9 11.40 6.63 -16.07
C LEU A 9 12.89 6.93 -15.93
N ARG A 10 13.25 8.17 -15.58
CA ARG A 10 14.64 8.56 -15.34
C ARG A 10 15.28 7.75 -14.16
N ALA A 11 14.55 7.56 -13.09
CA ALA A 11 15.02 6.79 -11.95
C ALA A 11 15.31 5.33 -12.33
N ARG A 12 14.51 4.72 -13.22
CA ARG A 12 14.74 3.36 -13.76
C ARG A 12 15.98 3.28 -14.63
N GLU A 13 16.33 4.34 -15.31
CA GLU A 13 17.55 4.47 -16.12
C GLU A 13 18.81 4.72 -15.28
N GLY A 14 18.66 4.75 -13.93
CA GLY A 14 19.77 4.92 -13.01
C GLY A 14 20.04 6.35 -12.59
N ASP A 15 19.13 7.29 -12.89
CA ASP A 15 19.22 8.67 -12.44
C ASP A 15 18.92 8.74 -10.93
N ASN A 16 19.98 8.83 -10.13
CA ASN A 16 19.88 8.91 -8.67
C ASN A 16 19.19 10.20 -8.18
N ASP A 17 19.32 11.29 -8.91
CA ASP A 17 18.69 12.57 -8.55
C ASP A 17 17.16 12.50 -8.76
N ALA A 18 16.72 11.87 -9.84
CA ALA A 18 15.31 11.60 -10.07
C ALA A 18 14.71 10.68 -9.00
N PHE A 19 15.45 9.64 -8.60
CA PHE A 19 15.04 8.76 -7.49
C PHE A 19 14.99 9.50 -6.15
N ALA A 20 15.99 10.34 -5.83
CA ALA A 20 16.00 11.14 -4.62
C ALA A 20 14.81 12.10 -4.55
N GLN A 21 14.45 12.75 -5.67
CA GLN A 21 13.26 13.60 -5.76
C GLN A 21 11.97 12.81 -5.49
N LEU A 22 11.82 11.61 -6.04
CA LEU A 22 10.69 10.74 -5.74
C LEU A 22 10.65 10.37 -4.25
N CYS A 23 11.78 10.00 -3.66
CA CYS A 23 11.88 9.69 -2.24
C CYS A 23 11.43 10.86 -1.35
N GLU A 24 11.84 12.08 -1.65
CA GLU A 24 11.44 13.27 -0.88
C GLU A 24 9.93 13.53 -1.02
N GLN A 25 9.36 13.41 -2.22
CA GLN A 25 7.91 13.57 -2.43
C GLN A 25 7.07 12.54 -1.66
N TYR A 26 7.55 11.32 -1.54
CA TYR A 26 6.84 10.23 -0.87
C TYR A 26 7.37 9.92 0.54
N LYS A 27 8.27 10.74 1.08
CA LYS A 27 8.86 10.62 2.42
C LYS A 27 7.81 10.48 3.52
N ASN A 28 6.81 11.35 3.51
CA ASN A 28 5.74 11.33 4.50
C ASN A 28 4.92 10.03 4.46
N LEU A 29 4.70 9.46 3.28
CA LEU A 29 4.06 8.17 3.10
C LEU A 29 4.88 7.06 3.78
N MET A 30 6.17 6.98 3.46
CA MET A 30 7.07 5.96 4.03
C MET A 30 7.20 6.09 5.54
N VAL A 31 7.42 7.30 6.04
CA VAL A 31 7.55 7.58 7.48
C VAL A 31 6.28 7.24 8.24
N SER A 32 5.10 7.64 7.73
CA SER A 32 3.83 7.38 8.39
C SER A 32 3.50 5.89 8.47
N LEU A 33 3.76 5.15 7.40
CA LEU A 33 3.56 3.70 7.37
C LEU A 33 4.57 2.98 8.27
N SER A 34 5.85 3.33 8.20
CA SER A 34 6.90 2.73 9.06
C SER A 34 6.57 2.91 10.53
N ARG A 35 6.21 4.13 10.95
CA ARG A 35 5.79 4.41 12.33
C ARG A 35 4.57 3.59 12.74
N LYS A 36 3.56 3.49 11.86
CA LYS A 36 2.35 2.72 12.17
C LYS A 36 2.64 1.24 12.39
N TYR A 37 3.49 0.64 11.55
CA TYR A 37 3.76 -0.80 11.61
C TYR A 37 4.85 -1.16 12.62
N SER A 38 5.79 -0.26 12.95
CA SER A 38 6.77 -0.48 14.02
C SER A 38 6.10 -0.65 15.39
N LEU A 39 5.02 0.10 15.67
CA LEU A 39 4.22 -0.04 16.89
C LEU A 39 3.57 -1.43 17.06
N MET A 40 3.54 -2.25 16.02
CA MET A 40 3.01 -3.63 16.07
C MET A 40 4.09 -4.67 16.37
N CYS A 41 5.38 -4.24 16.52
CA CYS A 41 6.54 -5.11 16.68
C CYS A 41 7.57 -4.54 17.67
N GLU A 42 7.14 -4.14 18.86
CA GLU A 42 7.94 -3.36 19.82
C GLU A 42 9.22 -4.07 20.35
N GLU A 43 9.31 -5.41 20.27
CA GLU A 43 10.40 -6.14 20.94
C GLU A 43 11.61 -6.48 20.05
N TYR A 44 11.47 -6.53 18.70
CA TYR A 44 12.49 -7.13 17.82
C TYR A 44 12.88 -6.32 16.59
N CYS A 45 12.19 -5.21 16.31
CA CYS A 45 12.49 -4.34 15.20
C CYS A 45 12.32 -2.88 15.59
N THR A 46 13.30 -2.08 15.23
CA THR A 46 13.27 -0.64 15.46
C THR A 46 12.40 0.06 14.40
N GLN A 47 11.97 1.27 14.69
CA GLN A 47 11.31 2.12 13.70
C GLN A 47 12.19 2.33 12.46
N GLU A 48 13.51 2.34 12.63
CA GLU A 48 14.47 2.51 11.55
C GLU A 48 14.51 1.30 10.61
N ASP A 49 14.42 0.07 11.15
CA ASP A 49 14.31 -1.14 10.34
C ASP A 49 13.07 -1.09 9.44
N PHE A 50 11.93 -0.64 10.00
CA PHE A 50 10.72 -0.44 9.21
C PHE A 50 10.85 0.67 8.17
N ARG A 51 11.66 1.71 8.42
CA ARG A 51 11.95 2.75 7.42
C ARG A 51 12.77 2.21 6.26
N GLN A 52 13.80 1.42 6.54
CA GLN A 52 14.62 0.78 5.51
C GLN A 52 13.79 -0.16 4.65
N GLU A 53 12.94 -1.00 5.26
CA GLU A 53 12.02 -1.88 4.54
C GLU A 53 11.01 -1.11 3.69
N ALA A 54 10.54 0.05 4.17
CA ALA A 54 9.66 0.92 3.39
C ALA A 54 10.38 1.54 2.19
N GLN A 55 11.64 1.94 2.34
CA GLN A 55 12.46 2.47 1.25
C GLN A 55 12.74 1.41 0.19
N LEU A 56 13.10 0.19 0.60
CA LEU A 56 13.28 -0.94 -0.32
C LEU A 56 12.00 -1.23 -1.11
N ALA A 57 10.85 -1.27 -0.41
CA ALA A 57 9.57 -1.49 -1.10
C ALA A 57 9.18 -0.34 -2.02
N PHE A 58 9.57 0.88 -1.70
CA PHE A 58 9.37 2.04 -2.57
C PHE A 58 10.26 1.97 -3.81
N PHE A 59 11.52 1.56 -3.67
CA PHE A 59 12.42 1.30 -4.80
C PHE A 59 11.84 0.23 -5.74
N ASP A 60 11.38 -0.89 -5.17
CA ASP A 60 10.71 -1.94 -5.93
C ASP A 60 9.46 -1.41 -6.65
N ALA A 61 8.70 -0.52 -6.01
CA ALA A 61 7.52 0.10 -6.60
C ALA A 61 7.88 1.02 -7.78
N VAL A 62 8.96 1.80 -7.70
CA VAL A 62 9.45 2.64 -8.82
C VAL A 62 9.79 1.76 -10.01
N ASN A 63 10.50 0.64 -9.79
CA ASN A 63 10.94 -0.24 -10.86
C ASN A 63 9.81 -1.03 -11.52
N ASN A 64 8.77 -1.40 -10.77
CA ASN A 64 7.72 -2.30 -11.23
C ASN A 64 6.37 -1.62 -11.55
N TYR A 65 6.27 -0.30 -11.41
CA TYR A 65 5.04 0.43 -11.73
C TYR A 65 4.79 0.44 -13.24
N ASP A 66 3.59 0.04 -13.65
CA ASP A 66 3.19 0.10 -15.06
C ASP A 66 2.77 1.53 -15.43
N VAL A 67 3.65 2.24 -16.13
CA VAL A 67 3.44 3.64 -16.53
C VAL A 67 2.44 3.80 -17.68
N GLU A 68 2.22 2.73 -18.46
CA GLU A 68 1.32 2.76 -19.62
C GLU A 68 -0.13 2.51 -19.22
N ASN A 69 -0.35 1.74 -18.19
CA ASN A 69 -1.68 1.30 -17.78
C ASN A 69 -2.55 2.41 -17.17
N GLY A 70 -2.00 3.53 -16.74
CA GLY A 70 -2.69 4.78 -16.31
C GLY A 70 -3.88 4.66 -15.34
N ARG A 71 -4.30 3.43 -15.01
CA ARG A 71 -5.50 3.14 -14.21
C ARG A 71 -5.35 3.44 -12.73
N VAL A 72 -4.14 3.35 -12.22
CA VAL A 72 -3.81 3.57 -10.82
C VAL A 72 -2.65 4.56 -10.75
N THR A 73 -2.75 5.59 -9.90
CA THR A 73 -1.65 6.54 -9.70
C THR A 73 -0.44 5.85 -9.05
N PHE A 74 0.76 6.31 -9.37
CA PHE A 74 1.97 5.79 -8.75
C PHE A 74 1.91 5.84 -7.23
N GLY A 75 1.38 6.94 -6.65
CA GLY A 75 1.25 7.07 -5.20
C GLY A 75 0.37 6.00 -4.56
N ALA A 76 -0.74 5.62 -5.21
CA ALA A 76 -1.59 4.54 -4.75
C ALA A 76 -0.88 3.19 -4.84
N TYR A 77 -0.19 2.93 -5.95
CA TYR A 77 0.59 1.71 -6.16
C TYR A 77 1.73 1.58 -5.14
N ALA A 78 2.56 2.62 -4.99
CA ALA A 78 3.67 2.66 -4.04
C ALA A 78 3.19 2.44 -2.59
N ARG A 79 2.06 3.05 -2.22
CA ARG A 79 1.45 2.82 -0.89
C ARG A 79 1.11 1.35 -0.65
N VAL A 80 0.53 0.67 -1.63
CA VAL A 80 0.20 -0.75 -1.52
C VAL A 80 1.46 -1.59 -1.39
N CYS A 81 2.49 -1.33 -2.19
CA CYS A 81 3.78 -2.03 -2.14
C CYS A 81 4.44 -1.87 -0.75
N VAL A 82 4.60 -0.63 -0.29
CA VAL A 82 5.20 -0.33 1.02
C VAL A 82 4.40 -0.97 2.15
N ARG A 83 3.07 -0.80 2.17
CA ARG A 83 2.20 -1.40 3.18
C ARG A 83 2.34 -2.92 3.23
N ASN A 84 2.32 -3.59 2.08
CA ASN A 84 2.38 -5.03 2.00
C ASN A 84 3.74 -5.56 2.50
N ARG A 85 4.83 -4.88 2.16
CA ARG A 85 6.16 -5.21 2.67
C ARG A 85 6.21 -5.11 4.20
N LEU A 86 5.72 -4.01 4.77
CA LEU A 86 5.71 -3.79 6.20
C LEU A 86 4.81 -4.79 6.95
N ILE A 87 3.65 -5.16 6.40
CA ILE A 87 2.81 -6.23 6.96
C ILE A 87 3.56 -7.56 6.96
N SER A 88 4.31 -7.87 5.91
CA SER A 88 5.11 -9.09 5.85
C SER A 88 6.23 -9.09 6.89
N CYS A 89 6.86 -7.94 7.15
CA CYS A 89 7.83 -7.80 8.23
C CYS A 89 7.20 -8.07 9.59
N VAL A 90 6.03 -7.48 9.89
CA VAL A 90 5.29 -7.74 11.13
C VAL A 90 4.98 -9.24 11.29
N ARG A 91 4.48 -9.89 10.23
CA ARG A 91 4.17 -11.33 10.26
C ARG A 91 5.41 -12.19 10.52
N LYS A 92 6.52 -11.86 9.87
CA LYS A 92 7.80 -12.56 10.05
C LYS A 92 8.30 -12.45 11.50
N GLN A 93 8.23 -11.28 12.10
CA GLN A 93 8.64 -11.04 13.47
C GLN A 93 7.73 -11.78 14.47
N ASN A 94 6.43 -11.70 14.30
CA ASN A 94 5.48 -12.40 15.14
C ASN A 94 5.65 -13.94 15.05
N SER A 95 6.01 -14.47 13.87
CA SER A 95 6.32 -15.87 13.69
C SER A 95 7.61 -16.26 14.41
N LYS A 96 8.65 -15.40 14.36
CA LYS A 96 9.91 -15.59 15.09
C LYS A 96 9.67 -15.60 16.60
N LYS A 97 8.89 -14.66 17.12
CA LYS A 97 8.48 -14.62 18.55
C LYS A 97 7.80 -15.93 18.99
N ARG A 98 6.83 -16.44 18.21
CA ARG A 98 6.15 -17.70 18.49
C ARG A 98 7.09 -18.93 18.48
N ARG A 99 8.11 -18.93 17.61
CA ARG A 99 9.11 -20.01 17.55
C ARG A 99 10.05 -19.99 18.76
N ILE A 100 10.51 -18.81 19.17
CA ILE A 100 11.36 -18.65 20.36
C ILE A 100 10.59 -19.08 21.61
N SER A 101 9.31 -18.73 21.72
CA SER A 101 8.47 -19.11 22.87
C SER A 101 8.11 -20.60 22.90
N LYS A 102 8.23 -21.32 21.77
CA LYS A 102 7.93 -22.77 21.68
C LYS A 102 9.15 -23.68 21.70
N ASN A 103 10.35 -23.13 21.86
CA ASN A 103 11.60 -23.89 22.00
C ASN A 103 11.80 -25.03 20.95
N GLU A 104 11.50 -24.76 19.67
CA GLU A 104 11.71 -25.73 18.60
C GLU A 104 12.46 -25.15 17.42
N ASN A 105 13.45 -25.92 17.02
CA ASN A 105 14.43 -25.69 15.98
C ASN A 105 13.85 -25.54 14.57
N MET A 106 14.67 -24.88 13.77
CA MET A 106 14.83 -24.90 12.30
C MET A 106 14.10 -23.85 11.48
N GLY A 107 14.97 -23.20 10.72
CA GLY A 107 14.73 -22.12 9.80
C GLY A 107 13.96 -22.50 8.56
N SER A 108 13.34 -21.50 8.00
CA SER A 108 13.12 -21.39 6.57
C SER A 108 13.00 -19.93 6.20
N ALA A 109 13.94 -19.43 5.46
CA ALA A 109 13.81 -18.18 4.74
C ALA A 109 12.76 -18.39 3.65
N THR A 110 11.58 -17.81 3.82
CA THR A 110 10.57 -17.81 2.77
C THR A 110 10.97 -16.79 1.71
N SER A 111 11.57 -17.29 0.66
CA SER A 111 11.71 -16.60 -0.62
C SER A 111 10.33 -16.09 -1.07
N TRP A 112 10.28 -14.85 -1.55
CA TRP A 112 9.09 -14.30 -2.18
C TRP A 112 8.79 -15.11 -3.43
N SER A 113 7.69 -15.85 -3.41
CA SER A 113 7.25 -16.62 -4.57
C SER A 113 6.73 -15.66 -5.66
N VAL A 114 7.09 -15.97 -6.90
CA VAL A 114 6.50 -15.33 -8.10
C VAL A 114 4.97 -15.40 -8.07
N GLN A 115 4.40 -16.42 -7.43
CA GLN A 115 2.98 -16.57 -7.19
C GLN A 115 2.35 -15.44 -6.37
N ASP A 116 3.07 -14.86 -5.38
CA ASP A 116 2.57 -13.71 -4.61
C ASP A 116 2.41 -12.45 -5.46
N THR A 117 3.21 -12.31 -6.51
CA THR A 117 3.14 -11.16 -7.41
C THR A 117 1.96 -11.28 -8.36
N VAL A 118 1.65 -12.48 -8.85
CA VAL A 118 0.49 -12.77 -9.72
C VAL A 118 -0.80 -12.58 -8.95
N VAL A 119 -0.92 -13.15 -7.75
CA VAL A 119 -2.12 -13.01 -6.88
C VAL A 119 -2.40 -11.55 -6.53
N ARG A 120 -1.36 -10.72 -6.35
CA ARG A 120 -1.53 -9.28 -6.08
C ARG A 120 -2.00 -8.51 -7.30
N ARG A 121 -1.52 -8.87 -8.48
CA ARG A 121 -1.97 -8.26 -9.73
C ARG A 121 -3.46 -8.57 -9.96
N GLU A 122 -3.86 -9.82 -9.83
CA GLU A 122 -5.26 -10.22 -9.95
C GLU A 122 -6.16 -9.54 -8.92
N LEU A 123 -5.71 -9.42 -7.66
CA LEU A 123 -6.46 -8.70 -6.63
C LEU A 123 -6.60 -7.21 -6.96
N GLY A 124 -5.54 -6.59 -7.48
CA GLY A 124 -5.56 -5.20 -7.94
C GLY A 124 -6.56 -4.99 -9.07
N GLU A 125 -6.54 -5.87 -10.08
CA GLU A 125 -7.47 -5.83 -11.23
C GLU A 125 -8.93 -6.05 -10.78
N LYS A 126 -9.18 -6.98 -9.85
CA LYS A 126 -10.50 -7.20 -9.26
C LYS A 126 -11.01 -5.98 -8.49
N LEU A 127 -10.15 -5.30 -7.73
CA LEU A 127 -10.53 -4.08 -7.00
C LEU A 127 -10.85 -2.92 -7.95
N ILE A 128 -10.13 -2.79 -9.06
CA ILE A 128 -10.38 -1.77 -10.08
C ILE A 128 -11.71 -2.07 -10.78
N SER A 129 -11.90 -3.29 -11.24
CA SER A 129 -13.14 -3.74 -11.88
C SER A 129 -14.35 -3.56 -10.95
N PHE A 130 -14.22 -3.91 -9.67
CA PHE A 130 -15.24 -3.64 -8.65
C PHE A 130 -15.55 -2.14 -8.54
N ALA A 131 -14.52 -1.29 -8.47
CA ALA A 131 -14.72 0.14 -8.35
C ALA A 131 -15.44 0.73 -9.57
N GLU A 132 -15.14 0.22 -10.76
CA GLU A 132 -15.76 0.67 -12.01
C GLU A 132 -17.19 0.19 -12.20
N SER A 133 -17.48 -1.06 -11.81
CA SER A 133 -18.79 -1.69 -12.03
C SER A 133 -19.80 -1.45 -10.93
N SER A 134 -19.35 -1.43 -9.66
CA SER A 134 -20.25 -1.50 -8.50
C SER A 134 -20.39 -0.18 -7.72
N LEU A 135 -19.46 0.78 -7.92
CA LEU A 135 -19.45 2.01 -7.17
C LEU A 135 -19.99 3.20 -7.99
N SER A 136 -20.82 4.04 -7.36
CA SER A 136 -21.21 5.32 -7.94
C SER A 136 -20.00 6.26 -8.10
N PRO A 137 -20.06 7.32 -8.95
CA PRO A 137 -18.98 8.29 -9.10
C PRO A 137 -18.51 8.90 -7.77
N TYR A 138 -19.45 9.18 -6.87
CA TYR A 138 -19.18 9.70 -5.53
C TYR A 138 -18.46 8.65 -4.65
N GLU A 139 -18.94 7.41 -4.65
CA GLU A 139 -18.31 6.32 -3.91
C GLU A 139 -16.92 5.98 -4.46
N ARG A 140 -16.71 6.04 -5.77
CA ARG A 140 -15.40 5.84 -6.42
C ARG A 140 -14.36 6.85 -5.94
N LYS A 141 -14.73 8.12 -5.89
CA LYS A 141 -13.86 9.20 -5.41
C LYS A 141 -13.49 8.99 -3.93
N ILE A 142 -14.43 8.56 -3.09
CA ILE A 142 -14.17 8.23 -1.69
C ILE A 142 -13.31 6.97 -1.59
N PHE A 143 -13.60 5.95 -2.38
CA PHE A 143 -12.89 4.69 -2.37
C PHE A 143 -11.41 4.86 -2.71
N SER A 144 -11.08 5.63 -3.77
CA SER A 144 -9.68 5.91 -4.13
C SER A 144 -8.93 6.57 -2.96
N MET A 145 -9.48 7.64 -2.39
CA MET A 145 -8.86 8.33 -1.25
C MET A 145 -8.77 7.43 -0.01
N TYR A 146 -9.79 6.59 0.21
CA TYR A 146 -9.81 5.67 1.35
C TYR A 146 -8.76 4.55 1.19
N VAL A 147 -8.59 4.01 -0.01
CA VAL A 147 -7.52 3.04 -0.33
C VAL A 147 -6.14 3.69 -0.17
N ASP A 148 -6.01 4.97 -0.53
CA ASP A 148 -4.80 5.78 -0.28
C ASP A 148 -4.56 6.03 1.22
N GLY A 149 -5.49 5.58 2.09
CA GLY A 149 -5.39 5.66 3.56
C GLY A 149 -5.65 7.06 4.10
N ILE A 150 -6.27 7.93 3.32
CA ILE A 150 -6.74 9.24 3.78
C ILE A 150 -7.87 8.99 4.77
N LYS A 151 -7.84 9.70 5.90
CA LYS A 151 -8.87 9.55 6.94
C LYS A 151 -10.20 10.15 6.47
N ALA A 152 -11.32 9.60 6.94
CA ALA A 152 -12.67 10.08 6.60
C ALA A 152 -12.87 11.60 6.84
N LYS A 153 -12.25 12.13 7.90
CA LYS A 153 -12.24 13.56 8.21
C LYS A 153 -11.54 14.39 7.10
N GLU A 154 -10.41 13.95 6.62
CA GLU A 154 -9.65 14.61 5.54
C GLU A 154 -10.38 14.50 4.21
N ILE A 155 -10.94 13.31 3.92
CA ILE A 155 -11.79 13.09 2.74
C ILE A 155 -12.99 14.02 2.74
N SER A 156 -13.62 14.24 3.92
CA SER A 156 -14.78 15.13 4.06
C SER A 156 -14.46 16.57 3.64
N VAL A 157 -13.27 17.06 4.01
CA VAL A 157 -12.78 18.39 3.63
C VAL A 157 -12.56 18.48 2.11
N VAL A 158 -11.88 17.48 1.53
CA VAL A 158 -11.58 17.45 0.07
C VAL A 158 -12.84 17.37 -0.79
N ILE A 159 -13.86 16.62 -0.32
CA ILE A 159 -15.09 16.42 -1.07
C ILE A 159 -16.14 17.51 -0.76
N GLY A 160 -15.94 18.31 0.30
CA GLY A 160 -16.92 19.33 0.73
C GLY A 160 -18.22 18.71 1.30
N LYS A 161 -18.14 17.57 1.96
CA LYS A 161 -19.27 16.87 2.59
C LYS A 161 -18.98 16.60 4.07
N SER A 162 -20.03 16.34 4.86
CA SER A 162 -19.86 16.02 6.27
C SER A 162 -19.11 14.69 6.45
N GLU A 163 -18.33 14.58 7.52
CA GLU A 163 -17.62 13.34 7.87
C GLU A 163 -18.58 12.15 8.03
N LYS A 164 -19.79 12.39 8.56
CA LYS A 164 -20.85 11.39 8.67
C LYS A 164 -21.26 10.85 7.30
N SER A 165 -21.38 11.73 6.29
CA SER A 165 -21.69 11.33 4.91
C SER A 165 -20.59 10.46 4.29
N VAL A 166 -19.31 10.81 4.52
CA VAL A 166 -18.16 10.05 4.06
C VAL A 166 -18.11 8.68 4.74
N ASN A 167 -18.30 8.62 6.06
CA ASN A 167 -18.33 7.36 6.81
C ASN A 167 -19.46 6.43 6.34
N ASN A 168 -20.65 6.98 6.07
CA ASN A 168 -21.76 6.21 5.51
C ASN A 168 -21.44 5.68 4.10
N ALA A 169 -20.75 6.45 3.27
CA ALA A 169 -20.30 5.99 1.96
C ALA A 169 -19.26 4.87 2.07
N ILE A 170 -18.27 5.01 2.96
CA ILE A 170 -17.28 3.96 3.24
C ILE A 170 -17.97 2.68 3.71
N TYR A 171 -18.97 2.78 4.57
CA TYR A 171 -19.74 1.63 5.01
C TYR A 171 -20.46 0.92 3.85
N ARG A 172 -21.14 1.67 2.97
CA ARG A 172 -21.79 1.11 1.77
C ARG A 172 -20.78 0.46 0.82
N ILE A 173 -19.63 1.08 0.60
CA ILE A 173 -18.55 0.51 -0.22
C ILE A 173 -18.09 -0.84 0.34
N ARG A 174 -17.90 -0.93 1.66
CA ARG A 174 -17.51 -2.19 2.33
C ARG A 174 -18.57 -3.28 2.17
N LEU A 175 -19.85 -2.94 2.28
CA LEU A 175 -20.93 -3.90 2.07
C LEU A 175 -20.98 -4.41 0.63
N LYS A 176 -20.80 -3.52 -0.35
CA LYS A 176 -20.75 -3.89 -1.77
C LYS A 176 -19.54 -4.78 -2.07
N LEU A 177 -18.35 -4.42 -1.53
CA LEU A 177 -17.14 -5.22 -1.70
C LEU A 177 -17.29 -6.62 -1.10
N LYS A 178 -17.91 -6.74 0.08
CA LYS A 178 -18.15 -8.02 0.72
C LYS A 178 -19.01 -8.93 -0.15
N LYS A 179 -20.09 -8.42 -0.74
CA LYS A 179 -20.97 -9.16 -1.65
C LYS A 179 -20.25 -9.64 -2.91
N THR A 180 -19.31 -8.85 -3.43
CA THR A 180 -18.55 -9.21 -4.65
C THR A 180 -17.48 -10.27 -4.38
N VAL A 181 -16.98 -10.36 -3.14
CA VAL A 181 -15.96 -11.36 -2.75
C VAL A 181 -16.61 -12.71 -2.38
N GLU A 182 -17.90 -12.71 -2.00
CA GLU A 182 -18.67 -13.91 -1.63
C GLU A 182 -19.34 -14.58 -2.84
N GLN A 183 -19.25 -13.99 -4.04
CA GLN A 183 -19.67 -14.55 -5.33
C GLN A 183 -18.47 -15.10 -6.12
#